data_08c8f8bf01b92862955aeb82944f0d51
#
_entry.id   08c8f8bf01b92862955aeb82944f0d51
#
_cell.length_a   1.000
_cell.length_b   1.000
_cell.length_c   1.000
_cell.angle_alpha   90.00
_cell.angle_beta   90.00
_cell.angle_gamma   90.00
#
_symmetry.space_group_name_H-M   'P 1'
#
loop_
_entity.id
_entity.type
_entity.pdbx_description
1 polymer ?
#
loop_
_entity_poly.entity_id
_entity_poly.type
_entity_poly.pdbx_seq_one_letter_code
_entity_poly.pdbx_strand_id
1 'polypeptide(L)'
;MIAPAMGNSLSRRRFVSAGVIGLAGLVPGEPSPSGGRGADSGRRVVELPGFVDLQVNGFAGVDFGDPANDVDRVLEAIAAVERTGVTRFLPTLITSPREDFAACARTLLRARHQGIAGLHMEGPYISPLDGPRGAHRREHVRAADLADFERRQEAAEGRIALVTLAPEAPGALGIIEPLVAAGVRVAIGHTAASPAQIADAVRAGATLSTHLGNGCASMLPRHPNVIWEQLGEDRLLASFIVDGHHLPAATVKAMIRAKTPERSLLVTDAIAAAGMPPGVYRLAGQEVELSPEGRVAAPGAKNLAGSALLMNVAVGNAARFTGMTLDEVVPMASTRPAAYLGIATAGTVTAEWDPGACVLRVLRVQA
;
A
#
# COMPACT_ATOMS: atom_id res chain seq x y z
N MET A 1 42.29 31.27 -41.00
CA MET A 1 43.46 30.44 -41.38
C MET A 1 43.26 29.08 -40.73
N ILE A 2 42.78 28.14 -41.54
CA ILE A 2 43.37 26.85 -41.92
C ILE A 2 43.40 25.82 -40.78
N ALA A 3 42.52 24.82 -40.94
CA ALA A 3 42.68 23.45 -40.44
C ALA A 3 43.93 22.77 -41.07
N PRO A 4 44.36 21.54 -40.75
CA PRO A 4 43.54 20.35 -40.90
C PRO A 4 43.77 19.17 -39.92
N ALA A 5 42.93 18.22 -40.08
CA ALA A 5 42.85 16.84 -39.69
C ALA A 5 44.13 15.99 -39.76
N MET A 6 44.19 14.95 -38.92
CA MET A 6 44.69 13.61 -39.28
C MET A 6 44.05 12.55 -38.41
N GLY A 7 43.52 11.58 -39.11
CA GLY A 7 42.99 10.33 -38.61
C GLY A 7 44.09 9.27 -38.41
N ASN A 8 43.73 8.24 -37.67
CA ASN A 8 44.34 6.93 -37.86
C ASN A 8 43.38 5.81 -37.43
N SER A 9 43.25 4.91 -38.37
CA SER A 9 42.52 3.64 -38.36
C SER A 9 43.33 2.52 -37.71
N LEU A 10 42.68 1.34 -37.61
CA LEU A 10 43.16 -0.04 -37.35
C LEU A 10 42.95 -0.47 -35.90
N SER A 11 42.42 -1.65 -35.59
CA SER A 11 42.39 -2.91 -36.37
C SER A 11 41.37 -3.89 -35.74
N ARG A 12 40.72 -4.61 -36.61
CA ARG A 12 39.95 -5.85 -36.28
C ARG A 12 40.90 -6.92 -35.80
N ARG A 13 40.65 -7.56 -34.68
CA ARG A 13 41.19 -8.91 -34.38
C ARG A 13 40.05 -9.91 -34.36
N ARG A 14 40.17 -10.84 -35.30
CA ARG A 14 39.42 -12.11 -35.40
C ARG A 14 39.80 -13.00 -34.22
N PHE A 15 38.82 -13.61 -33.58
CA PHE A 15 39.08 -14.81 -32.77
C PHE A 15 38.62 -16.04 -33.54
N VAL A 16 39.53 -16.98 -33.56
CA VAL A 16 39.52 -18.24 -34.29
C VAL A 16 38.71 -19.26 -33.51
N SER A 17 37.90 -20.02 -34.24
CA SER A 17 37.21 -21.23 -33.77
C SER A 17 38.22 -22.40 -33.60
N ALA A 18 38.09 -23.13 -32.51
CA ALA A 18 38.58 -24.49 -32.38
C ALA A 18 37.52 -25.24 -31.53
N GLY A 19 36.89 -26.27 -32.00
CA GLY A 19 37.41 -27.56 -32.36
C GLY A 19 36.58 -28.54 -31.56
N VAL A 20 35.58 -29.18 -32.20
CA VAL A 20 34.72 -30.25 -31.67
C VAL A 20 35.61 -31.50 -31.46
N ILE A 21 35.58 -32.10 -30.27
CA ILE A 21 35.96 -33.50 -30.07
C ILE A 21 34.75 -34.21 -29.47
N GLY A 22 34.16 -35.08 -30.27
CA GLY A 22 33.13 -36.01 -29.87
C GLY A 22 33.68 -37.15 -29.05
N LEU A 23 32.97 -37.57 -28.03
CA LEU A 23 33.09 -38.89 -27.43
C LEU A 23 31.68 -39.49 -27.31
N ALA A 24 31.56 -40.59 -28.03
CA ALA A 24 30.38 -41.44 -28.04
C ALA A 24 30.36 -42.37 -26.82
N GLY A 25 29.18 -42.63 -26.31
CA GLY A 25 28.86 -43.92 -25.70
C GLY A 25 28.75 -43.93 -24.21
N LEU A 26 27.50 -43.95 -23.73
CA LEU A 26 26.95 -44.93 -22.80
C LEU A 26 25.51 -44.56 -22.47
N VAL A 27 24.57 -45.38 -22.99
CA VAL A 27 23.16 -45.35 -22.62
C VAL A 27 23.01 -46.14 -21.32
N PRO A 28 22.55 -45.54 -20.23
CA PRO A 28 22.02 -46.29 -19.09
C PRO A 28 20.50 -46.31 -19.17
N GLY A 29 19.96 -47.45 -18.84
CA GLY A 29 18.58 -47.87 -18.98
C GLY A 29 17.55 -46.94 -18.36
N GLU A 30 16.36 -47.00 -18.91
CA GLU A 30 15.14 -46.38 -18.41
C GLU A 30 14.89 -46.78 -16.95
N PRO A 31 14.70 -45.81 -16.04
CA PRO A 31 14.13 -46.11 -14.73
C PRO A 31 12.63 -46.36 -14.91
N SER A 32 12.17 -47.51 -14.46
CA SER A 32 10.76 -47.86 -14.26
C SER A 32 10.03 -46.71 -13.55
N PRO A 33 8.72 -46.48 -13.86
CA PRO A 33 7.94 -45.47 -13.17
C PRO A 33 7.75 -45.88 -11.69
N SER A 34 8.62 -45.45 -10.83
CA SER A 34 8.38 -45.48 -9.39
C SER A 34 7.21 -44.54 -9.15
N GLY A 35 6.11 -45.10 -8.64
CA GLY A 35 4.92 -44.38 -8.25
C GLY A 35 5.26 -43.14 -7.43
N GLY A 36 5.07 -41.98 -8.03
CA GLY A 36 5.19 -40.68 -7.33
C GLY A 36 4.13 -40.67 -6.24
N ARG A 37 4.55 -40.87 -5.00
CA ARG A 37 3.77 -40.35 -3.87
C ARG A 37 3.63 -38.88 -4.13
N GLY A 38 2.39 -38.42 -4.36
CA GLY A 38 2.09 -37.00 -4.46
C GLY A 38 2.75 -36.34 -3.25
N ALA A 39 3.68 -35.44 -3.51
CA ALA A 39 4.24 -34.60 -2.46
C ALA A 39 3.03 -33.94 -1.79
N ASP A 40 2.80 -34.28 -0.53
CA ASP A 40 1.83 -33.56 0.31
C ASP A 40 2.24 -32.08 0.22
N SER A 41 1.42 -31.28 -0.44
CA SER A 41 1.75 -29.88 -0.74
C SER A 41 1.87 -29.03 0.51
N GLY A 42 1.69 -29.63 1.70
CA GLY A 42 1.65 -28.92 2.97
C GLY A 42 0.48 -27.93 3.08
N ARG A 43 -0.44 -27.95 2.10
CA ARG A 43 -1.64 -27.12 2.11
C ARG A 43 -2.54 -27.51 3.26
N ARG A 44 -3.02 -26.49 3.96
CA ARG A 44 -3.91 -26.69 5.10
C ARG A 44 -4.98 -25.62 5.15
N VAL A 45 -6.14 -26.00 5.65
CA VAL A 45 -7.20 -25.05 5.99
C VAL A 45 -6.85 -24.44 7.35
N VAL A 46 -6.93 -23.12 7.44
CA VAL A 46 -6.66 -22.34 8.65
C VAL A 46 -7.82 -21.41 8.95
N GLU A 47 -8.04 -21.17 10.24
CA GLU A 47 -8.94 -20.12 10.70
C GLU A 47 -8.11 -18.95 11.23
N LEU A 48 -8.40 -17.75 10.72
CA LEU A 48 -7.68 -16.52 11.01
C LEU A 48 -8.65 -15.46 11.52
N PRO A 49 -8.20 -14.49 12.33
CA PRO A 49 -9.01 -13.32 12.63
C PRO A 49 -9.29 -12.53 11.36
N GLY A 50 -10.45 -11.87 11.28
CA GLY A 50 -10.79 -10.98 10.19
C GLY A 50 -9.72 -9.91 10.01
N PHE A 51 -9.37 -9.60 8.75
CA PHE A 51 -8.36 -8.59 8.44
C PHE A 51 -8.91 -7.19 8.64
N VAL A 52 -8.00 -6.26 8.92
CA VAL A 52 -8.28 -4.83 9.11
C VAL A 52 -7.36 -4.03 8.19
N ASP A 53 -7.94 -3.27 7.25
CA ASP A 53 -7.20 -2.46 6.30
C ASP A 53 -7.37 -0.97 6.57
N LEU A 54 -6.28 -0.27 6.85
CA LEU A 54 -6.30 1.16 7.20
C LEU A 54 -6.37 2.08 5.98
N GLN A 55 -6.28 1.52 4.75
CA GLN A 55 -6.21 2.33 3.53
C GLN A 55 -6.78 1.60 2.33
N VAL A 56 -8.02 1.97 1.95
CA VAL A 56 -8.72 1.46 0.77
C VAL A 56 -9.40 2.63 0.06
N ASN A 57 -8.87 3.04 -1.10
CA ASN A 57 -9.37 4.18 -1.87
C ASN A 57 -10.54 3.80 -2.78
N GLY A 58 -10.67 2.52 -3.08
CA GLY A 58 -11.72 1.98 -3.95
C GLY A 58 -11.53 0.50 -4.17
N PHE A 59 -12.51 -0.15 -4.80
CA PHE A 59 -12.46 -1.58 -5.07
C PHE A 59 -13.51 -1.97 -6.14
N ALA A 60 -13.25 -3.04 -6.90
CA ALA A 60 -14.21 -3.64 -7.85
C ALA A 60 -14.88 -2.63 -8.80
N GLY A 61 -14.11 -1.68 -9.34
CA GLY A 61 -14.59 -0.67 -10.27
C GLY A 61 -15.20 0.58 -9.61
N VAL A 62 -15.20 0.67 -8.27
CA VAL A 62 -15.76 1.80 -7.51
C VAL A 62 -14.62 2.59 -6.86
N ASP A 63 -14.48 3.86 -7.22
CA ASP A 63 -13.59 4.82 -6.56
C ASP A 63 -14.36 5.50 -5.42
N PHE A 64 -13.95 5.30 -4.17
CA PHE A 64 -14.62 5.91 -3.01
C PHE A 64 -14.53 7.45 -3.00
N GLY A 65 -13.58 8.00 -3.73
CA GLY A 65 -13.41 9.44 -3.94
C GLY A 65 -14.28 10.03 -5.07
N ASP A 66 -15.14 9.26 -5.72
CA ASP A 66 -16.06 9.74 -6.74
C ASP A 66 -17.38 10.22 -6.10
N PRO A 67 -17.68 11.55 -6.13
CA PRO A 67 -18.90 12.07 -5.53
C PRO A 67 -20.19 11.64 -6.27
N ALA A 68 -20.06 11.03 -7.46
CA ALA A 68 -21.19 10.48 -8.20
C ALA A 68 -21.62 9.08 -7.76
N ASN A 69 -20.88 8.45 -6.83
CA ASN A 69 -21.27 7.15 -6.30
C ASN A 69 -22.59 7.21 -5.53
N ASP A 70 -23.38 6.16 -5.69
CA ASP A 70 -24.51 5.86 -4.82
C ASP A 70 -24.15 4.79 -3.78
N VAL A 71 -25.09 4.55 -2.86
CA VAL A 71 -24.91 3.62 -1.75
C VAL A 71 -24.79 2.17 -2.24
N ASP A 72 -25.52 1.79 -3.27
CA ASP A 72 -25.57 0.41 -3.75
C ASP A 72 -24.21 0.03 -4.37
N ARG A 73 -23.61 0.91 -5.17
CA ARG A 73 -22.25 0.71 -5.70
C ARG A 73 -21.22 0.60 -4.58
N VAL A 74 -21.32 1.44 -3.56
CA VAL A 74 -20.44 1.36 -2.39
C VAL A 74 -20.58 0.00 -1.69
N LEU A 75 -21.80 -0.51 -1.50
CA LEU A 75 -22.04 -1.82 -0.89
C LEU A 75 -21.49 -2.96 -1.74
N GLU A 76 -21.59 -2.89 -3.06
CA GLU A 76 -20.97 -3.86 -3.98
C GLU A 76 -19.44 -3.91 -3.81
N ALA A 77 -18.79 -2.74 -3.72
CA ALA A 77 -17.37 -2.65 -3.48
C ALA A 77 -16.97 -3.20 -2.10
N ILE A 78 -17.74 -2.89 -1.05
CA ILE A 78 -17.51 -3.41 0.30
C ILE A 78 -17.58 -4.95 0.30
N ALA A 79 -18.61 -5.53 -0.33
CA ALA A 79 -18.74 -6.97 -0.45
C ALA A 79 -17.56 -7.61 -1.21
N ALA A 80 -16.97 -6.89 -2.15
CA ALA A 80 -15.75 -7.34 -2.84
C ALA A 80 -14.51 -7.27 -1.95
N VAL A 81 -14.36 -6.22 -1.14
CA VAL A 81 -13.30 -6.11 -0.13
C VAL A 81 -13.40 -7.25 0.87
N GLU A 82 -14.58 -7.55 1.38
CA GLU A 82 -14.80 -8.65 2.34
C GLU A 82 -14.36 -10.00 1.81
N ARG A 83 -14.56 -10.29 0.53
CA ARG A 83 -14.09 -11.54 -0.09
C ARG A 83 -12.57 -11.74 -0.02
N THR A 84 -11.79 -10.70 0.26
CA THR A 84 -10.33 -10.78 0.47
C THR A 84 -9.94 -11.12 1.92
N GLY A 85 -10.93 -11.31 2.81
CA GLY A 85 -10.73 -11.56 4.23
C GLY A 85 -10.80 -10.30 5.11
N VAL A 86 -10.98 -9.12 4.52
CA VAL A 86 -11.09 -7.86 5.26
C VAL A 86 -12.49 -7.72 5.85
N THR A 87 -12.57 -7.63 7.16
CA THR A 87 -13.84 -7.49 7.91
C THR A 87 -14.04 -6.08 8.46
N ARG A 88 -12.97 -5.31 8.58
CA ARG A 88 -12.98 -3.89 8.98
C ARG A 88 -11.98 -3.14 8.10
N PHE A 89 -12.34 -1.95 7.66
CA PHE A 89 -11.41 -1.11 6.90
C PHE A 89 -11.78 0.37 7.03
N LEU A 90 -10.86 1.22 6.62
CA LEU A 90 -11.07 2.65 6.47
C LEU A 90 -11.18 2.99 4.98
N PRO A 91 -12.39 3.24 4.45
CA PRO A 91 -12.50 3.93 3.18
C PRO A 91 -11.66 5.20 3.21
N THR A 92 -10.79 5.35 2.20
CA THR A 92 -9.80 6.43 2.15
C THR A 92 -10.21 7.45 1.11
N LEU A 93 -10.28 8.70 1.55
CA LEU A 93 -10.58 9.85 0.69
C LEU A 93 -9.31 10.67 0.55
N ILE A 94 -8.74 10.66 -0.65
CA ILE A 94 -7.54 11.41 -0.96
C ILE A 94 -7.82 12.90 -1.16
N THR A 95 -6.78 13.68 -1.33
CA THR A 95 -6.82 15.14 -1.58
C THR A 95 -7.88 15.52 -2.61
N SER A 96 -8.90 16.26 -2.18
CA SER A 96 -10.05 16.69 -2.98
C SER A 96 -10.63 18.00 -2.46
N PRO A 97 -11.49 18.69 -3.25
CA PRO A 97 -12.34 19.78 -2.75
C PRO A 97 -13.12 19.32 -1.52
N ARG A 98 -13.43 20.26 -0.62
CA ARG A 98 -14.20 19.94 0.59
C ARG A 98 -15.60 19.43 0.25
N GLU A 99 -16.21 19.98 -0.78
CA GLU A 99 -17.55 19.61 -1.23
C GLU A 99 -17.59 18.15 -1.71
N ASP A 100 -16.59 17.73 -2.51
CA ASP A 100 -16.47 16.36 -2.99
C ASP A 100 -16.19 15.39 -1.83
N PHE A 101 -15.25 15.76 -0.94
CA PHE A 101 -15.01 15.00 0.29
C PHE A 101 -16.29 14.78 1.10
N ALA A 102 -17.07 15.86 1.29
CA ALA A 102 -18.31 15.80 2.05
C ALA A 102 -19.38 14.93 1.37
N ALA A 103 -19.48 14.98 0.03
CA ALA A 103 -20.40 14.13 -0.73
C ALA A 103 -20.01 12.65 -0.60
N CYS A 104 -18.71 12.30 -0.80
CA CYS A 104 -18.20 10.95 -0.69
C CYS A 104 -18.37 10.40 0.73
N ALA A 105 -17.97 11.18 1.76
CA ALA A 105 -18.11 10.77 3.16
C ALA A 105 -19.57 10.44 3.51
N ARG A 106 -20.52 11.30 3.12
CA ARG A 106 -21.95 11.04 3.34
C ARG A 106 -22.44 9.77 2.65
N THR A 107 -22.01 9.50 1.41
CA THR A 107 -22.41 8.29 0.68
C THR A 107 -21.87 7.05 1.34
N LEU A 108 -20.57 7.03 1.74
CA LEU A 108 -19.94 5.95 2.47
C LEU A 108 -20.65 5.65 3.82
N LEU A 109 -20.96 6.69 4.59
CA LEU A 109 -21.60 6.53 5.90
C LEU A 109 -23.07 6.10 5.80
N ARG A 110 -23.78 6.53 4.74
CA ARG A 110 -25.15 6.08 4.45
C ARG A 110 -25.24 4.59 4.11
N ALA A 111 -24.16 3.96 3.68
CA ALA A 111 -24.09 2.50 3.51
C ALA A 111 -24.33 1.75 4.83
N ARG A 112 -24.08 2.36 6.00
CA ARG A 112 -24.27 1.80 7.35
C ARG A 112 -23.71 0.40 7.51
N HIS A 113 -22.60 0.13 6.83
CA HIS A 113 -21.99 -1.19 6.83
C HIS A 113 -20.98 -1.34 7.97
N GLN A 114 -21.08 -2.46 8.70
CA GLN A 114 -20.20 -2.72 9.85
C GLN A 114 -18.70 -2.80 9.47
N GLY A 115 -18.38 -3.15 8.23
CA GLY A 115 -17.00 -3.17 7.69
C GLY A 115 -16.33 -1.79 7.71
N ILE A 116 -17.10 -0.69 7.67
CA ILE A 116 -16.56 0.67 7.74
C ILE A 116 -16.26 1.01 9.20
N ALA A 117 -14.98 0.90 9.60
CA ALA A 117 -14.53 1.20 10.95
C ALA A 117 -14.39 2.72 11.23
N GLY A 118 -14.36 3.54 10.20
CA GLY A 118 -14.20 4.98 10.17
C GLY A 118 -13.76 5.39 8.78
N LEU A 119 -13.31 6.63 8.61
CA LEU A 119 -12.74 7.12 7.36
C LEU A 119 -11.26 7.47 7.55
N HIS A 120 -10.49 7.25 6.52
CA HIS A 120 -9.12 7.76 6.41
C HIS A 120 -9.12 8.98 5.48
N MET A 121 -8.71 10.13 6.00
CA MET A 121 -8.49 11.35 5.22
C MET A 121 -7.00 11.44 4.85
N GLU A 122 -6.65 11.17 3.60
CA GLU A 122 -5.28 11.24 3.10
C GLU A 122 -5.04 12.57 2.38
N GLY A 123 -4.35 13.47 3.04
CA GLY A 123 -4.32 14.89 2.65
C GLY A 123 -5.64 15.61 3.01
N PRO A 124 -5.86 16.85 2.53
CA PRO A 124 -5.10 17.61 1.53
C PRO A 124 -3.86 18.32 2.09
N TYR A 125 -3.48 18.11 3.33
CA TYR A 125 -2.39 18.76 4.04
C TYR A 125 -1.08 18.01 3.83
N ILE A 126 -0.70 17.82 2.56
CA ILE A 126 0.48 17.05 2.12
C ILE A 126 1.46 17.94 1.38
N SER A 127 2.63 17.40 1.07
CA SER A 127 3.64 18.10 0.26
C SER A 127 3.11 18.45 -1.13
N PRO A 128 3.29 19.69 -1.62
CA PRO A 128 2.95 20.06 -3.00
C PRO A 128 4.02 19.64 -4.02
N LEU A 129 5.16 19.11 -3.55
CA LEU A 129 6.30 18.75 -4.40
C LEU A 129 6.01 17.49 -5.18
N ASP A 130 6.49 17.44 -6.43
CA ASP A 130 6.45 16.25 -7.23
C ASP A 130 7.29 15.13 -6.57
N GLY A 131 6.81 13.90 -6.65
CA GLY A 131 7.32 12.77 -5.88
C GLY A 131 6.58 12.59 -4.57
N PRO A 132 6.80 13.43 -3.53
CA PRO A 132 6.03 13.36 -2.28
C PRO A 132 4.52 13.45 -2.49
N ARG A 133 4.05 14.34 -3.34
CA ARG A 133 2.62 14.49 -3.65
C ARG A 133 2.00 13.24 -4.27
N GLY A 134 2.77 12.40 -4.94
CA GLY A 134 2.24 11.20 -5.60
C GLY A 134 1.14 11.51 -6.60
N ALA A 135 0.06 10.71 -6.57
CA ALA A 135 -1.09 10.84 -7.46
C ALA A 135 -2.11 11.91 -7.01
N HIS A 136 -1.90 12.59 -5.87
CA HIS A 136 -2.81 13.64 -5.39
C HIS A 136 -2.80 14.84 -6.34
N ARG A 137 -3.98 15.40 -6.59
CA ARG A 137 -4.14 16.58 -7.45
C ARG A 137 -3.55 17.81 -6.80
N ARG A 138 -2.58 18.43 -7.48
CA ARG A 138 -1.82 19.57 -6.96
C ARG A 138 -2.71 20.77 -6.61
N GLU A 139 -3.73 21.03 -7.42
CA GLU A 139 -4.68 22.14 -7.26
C GLU A 139 -5.52 22.02 -5.98
N HIS A 140 -5.59 20.85 -5.36
CA HIS A 140 -6.35 20.61 -4.14
C HIS A 140 -5.47 20.48 -2.90
N VAL A 141 -4.13 20.39 -3.06
CA VAL A 141 -3.19 20.45 -1.93
C VAL A 141 -3.24 21.83 -1.29
N ARG A 142 -3.29 21.88 0.03
CA ARG A 142 -3.43 23.14 0.78
C ARG A 142 -2.70 23.12 2.11
N ALA A 143 -2.52 24.30 2.68
CA ALA A 143 -2.10 24.47 4.06
C ALA A 143 -3.08 23.75 5.00
N ALA A 144 -2.56 23.21 6.10
CA ALA A 144 -3.38 22.63 7.14
C ALA A 144 -4.08 23.72 7.96
N ASP A 145 -5.38 23.53 8.16
CA ASP A 145 -6.23 24.43 8.89
C ASP A 145 -7.24 23.61 9.72
N LEU A 146 -7.24 23.83 11.01
CA LEU A 146 -8.12 23.13 11.94
C LEU A 146 -9.59 23.34 11.59
N ALA A 147 -9.98 24.55 11.20
CA ALA A 147 -11.37 24.83 10.80
C ALA A 147 -11.77 24.12 9.50
N ASP A 148 -10.83 23.92 8.54
CA ASP A 148 -11.12 23.08 7.35
C ASP A 148 -11.28 21.61 7.75
N PHE A 149 -10.43 21.10 8.66
CA PHE A 149 -10.59 19.75 9.19
C PHE A 149 -11.92 19.56 9.93
N GLU A 150 -12.29 20.47 10.84
CA GLU A 150 -13.54 20.41 11.60
C GLU A 150 -14.76 20.33 10.68
N ARG A 151 -14.79 21.10 9.59
CA ARG A 151 -15.87 21.03 8.60
C ARG A 151 -15.91 19.71 7.87
N ARG A 152 -14.74 19.08 7.59
CA ARG A 152 -14.69 17.73 7.01
C ARG A 152 -15.13 16.68 8.01
N GLN A 153 -14.73 16.81 9.27
CA GLN A 153 -15.12 15.92 10.36
C GLN A 153 -16.64 16.00 10.61
N GLU A 154 -17.22 17.21 10.57
CA GLU A 154 -18.66 17.40 10.66
C GLU A 154 -19.39 16.72 9.46
N ALA A 155 -18.91 16.92 8.24
CA ALA A 155 -19.48 16.27 7.05
C ALA A 155 -19.35 14.75 7.08
N ALA A 156 -18.33 14.24 7.79
CA ALA A 156 -18.09 12.83 8.05
C ALA A 156 -18.75 12.34 9.37
N GLU A 157 -19.67 13.08 9.95
CA GLU A 157 -20.39 12.70 11.19
C GLU A 157 -19.45 12.29 12.34
N GLY A 158 -18.29 12.93 12.44
CA GLY A 158 -17.27 12.59 13.43
C GLY A 158 -16.48 11.30 13.14
N ARG A 159 -16.62 10.72 11.95
CA ARG A 159 -16.09 9.39 11.62
C ARG A 159 -14.71 9.39 10.93
N ILE A 160 -14.04 10.54 10.75
CA ILE A 160 -12.63 10.55 10.35
C ILE A 160 -11.82 9.99 11.53
N ALA A 161 -11.29 8.76 11.35
CA ALA A 161 -10.54 8.04 12.38
C ALA A 161 -9.02 8.17 12.20
N LEU A 162 -8.57 8.43 10.96
CA LEU A 162 -7.17 8.56 10.58
C LEU A 162 -6.98 9.73 9.62
N VAL A 163 -5.95 10.54 9.86
CA VAL A 163 -5.51 11.61 8.96
C VAL A 163 -4.07 11.39 8.58
N THR A 164 -3.76 11.35 7.30
CA THR A 164 -2.39 11.41 6.77
C THR A 164 -2.06 12.84 6.35
N LEU A 165 -0.96 13.37 6.87
CA LEU A 165 -0.45 14.70 6.57
C LEU A 165 1.07 14.73 6.43
N ALA A 166 1.59 15.78 5.80
CA ALA A 166 3.01 16.07 5.71
C ALA A 166 3.40 17.11 6.78
N PRO A 167 4.35 16.80 7.68
CA PRO A 167 4.75 17.74 8.75
C PRO A 167 5.26 19.10 8.26
N GLU A 168 5.82 19.14 7.04
CA GLU A 168 6.30 20.37 6.41
C GLU A 168 5.19 21.21 5.77
N ALA A 169 3.97 20.65 5.60
CA ALA A 169 2.86 21.45 5.07
C ALA A 169 2.55 22.61 6.02
N PRO A 170 2.35 23.84 5.50
CA PRO A 170 2.09 24.98 6.36
C PRO A 170 0.91 24.71 7.31
N GLY A 171 1.10 24.95 8.60
CA GLY A 171 0.11 24.73 9.64
C GLY A 171 -0.03 23.28 10.14
N ALA A 172 0.57 22.29 9.47
CA ALA A 172 0.37 20.87 9.79
C ALA A 172 0.73 20.50 11.23
N LEU A 173 1.89 20.94 11.71
CA LEU A 173 2.31 20.67 13.10
C LEU A 173 1.31 21.24 14.13
N GLY A 174 0.70 22.39 13.85
CA GLY A 174 -0.24 23.04 14.76
C GLY A 174 -1.58 22.36 14.90
N ILE A 175 -1.97 21.47 13.97
CA ILE A 175 -3.25 20.75 14.05
C ILE A 175 -3.12 19.34 14.63
N ILE A 176 -1.90 18.76 14.75
CA ILE A 176 -1.71 17.38 15.21
C ILE A 176 -2.28 17.18 16.61
N GLU A 177 -1.87 17.99 17.59
CA GLU A 177 -2.36 17.88 18.96
C GLU A 177 -3.90 18.01 19.07
N PRO A 178 -4.56 19.00 18.45
CA PRO A 178 -6.02 19.08 18.39
C PRO A 178 -6.68 17.83 17.79
N LEU A 179 -6.14 17.28 16.70
CA LEU A 179 -6.67 16.06 16.09
C LEU A 179 -6.55 14.88 17.06
N VAL A 180 -5.40 14.70 17.68
CA VAL A 180 -5.15 13.63 18.66
C VAL A 180 -6.05 13.76 19.87
N ALA A 181 -6.23 14.98 20.39
CA ALA A 181 -7.14 15.26 21.51
C ALA A 181 -8.60 14.94 21.16
N ALA A 182 -9.00 15.08 19.90
CA ALA A 182 -10.30 14.68 19.39
C ALA A 182 -10.42 13.17 19.10
N GLY A 183 -9.40 12.36 19.42
CA GLY A 183 -9.40 10.91 19.22
C GLY A 183 -9.03 10.47 17.80
N VAL A 184 -8.60 11.38 16.94
CA VAL A 184 -8.19 11.09 15.56
C VAL A 184 -6.73 10.61 15.55
N ARG A 185 -6.44 9.52 14.87
CA ARG A 185 -5.06 9.08 14.64
C ARG A 185 -4.40 9.95 13.57
N VAL A 186 -3.14 10.30 13.79
CA VAL A 186 -2.37 11.09 12.82
C VAL A 186 -1.20 10.28 12.30
N ALA A 187 -1.09 10.22 10.97
CA ALA A 187 -0.03 9.57 10.24
C ALA A 187 0.80 10.59 9.43
N ILE A 188 2.08 10.31 9.30
CA ILE A 188 3.01 11.04 8.43
C ILE A 188 3.04 10.34 7.08
N GLY A 189 2.75 11.06 5.99
CA GLY A 189 2.83 10.54 4.63
C GLY A 189 2.85 11.65 3.59
N HIS A 190 3.15 11.30 2.35
CA HIS A 190 3.24 12.23 1.23
C HIS A 190 4.10 13.46 1.56
N THR A 191 5.33 13.21 2.01
CA THR A 191 6.14 14.19 2.74
C THR A 191 7.58 14.27 2.23
N ALA A 192 8.14 15.48 2.31
CA ALA A 192 9.57 15.78 2.18
C ALA A 192 10.11 16.37 3.49
N ALA A 193 9.49 16.06 4.63
CA ALA A 193 9.83 16.62 5.93
C ALA A 193 11.29 16.39 6.31
N SER A 194 11.87 17.37 6.95
CA SER A 194 13.18 17.25 7.59
C SER A 194 13.11 16.37 8.85
N PRO A 195 14.24 15.86 9.36
CA PRO A 195 14.30 15.12 10.62
C PRO A 195 13.64 15.88 11.79
N ALA A 196 13.86 17.17 11.89
CA ALA A 196 13.27 18.00 12.94
C ALA A 196 11.74 18.05 12.85
N GLN A 197 11.19 18.20 11.64
CA GLN A 197 9.74 18.24 11.44
C GLN A 197 9.09 16.87 11.73
N ILE A 198 9.75 15.76 11.38
CA ILE A 198 9.27 14.41 11.76
C ILE A 198 9.25 14.27 13.28
N ALA A 199 10.34 14.64 13.97
CA ALA A 199 10.42 14.58 15.43
C ALA A 199 9.36 15.48 16.08
N ASP A 200 9.09 16.67 15.53
CA ASP A 200 8.05 17.59 16.00
C ASP A 200 6.65 16.98 15.84
N ALA A 201 6.35 16.38 14.68
CA ALA A 201 5.08 15.73 14.45
C ALA A 201 4.85 14.55 15.42
N VAL A 202 5.88 13.76 15.69
CA VAL A 202 5.82 12.66 16.66
C VAL A 202 5.63 13.18 18.09
N ARG A 203 6.28 14.29 18.46
CA ARG A 203 6.05 14.93 19.77
C ARG A 203 4.62 15.46 19.91
N ALA A 204 4.05 15.97 18.82
CA ALA A 204 2.67 16.44 18.79
C ALA A 204 1.64 15.29 18.75
N GLY A 205 2.06 14.03 18.58
CA GLY A 205 1.21 12.86 18.69
C GLY A 205 0.97 12.07 17.39
N ALA A 206 1.73 12.31 16.33
CA ALA A 206 1.72 11.41 15.15
C ALA A 206 2.29 10.03 15.54
N THR A 207 1.62 8.95 15.10
CA THR A 207 1.91 7.58 15.55
C THR A 207 2.03 6.56 14.43
N LEU A 208 1.90 6.97 13.16
CA LEU A 208 1.97 6.08 12.00
C LEU A 208 2.76 6.74 10.86
N SER A 209 3.51 5.93 10.11
CA SER A 209 4.01 6.28 8.77
C SER A 209 3.11 5.64 7.73
N THR A 210 2.46 6.43 6.90
CA THR A 210 1.58 5.97 5.83
C THR A 210 2.42 5.37 4.71
N HIS A 211 2.11 4.13 4.31
CA HIS A 211 2.78 3.36 3.22
C HIS A 211 4.27 3.72 3.07
N LEU A 212 5.03 3.55 4.18
CA LEU A 212 6.43 3.99 4.29
C LEU A 212 7.28 3.50 3.11
N GLY A 213 8.04 4.43 2.52
CA GLY A 213 8.81 4.20 1.29
C GLY A 213 8.12 4.68 0.02
N ASN A 214 6.83 5.05 0.11
CA ASN A 214 6.04 5.64 -0.96
C ASN A 214 5.67 7.10 -0.62
N GLY A 215 5.13 7.84 -1.59
CA GLY A 215 4.82 9.26 -1.37
C GLY A 215 6.03 10.07 -0.90
N CYS A 216 7.20 9.84 -1.50
CA CYS A 216 8.45 10.56 -1.24
C CYS A 216 9.18 10.88 -2.55
N ALA A 217 10.23 11.70 -2.49
CA ALA A 217 11.05 12.02 -3.65
C ALA A 217 11.76 10.76 -4.18
N SER A 218 11.84 10.63 -5.50
CA SER A 218 12.58 9.53 -6.16
C SER A 218 14.10 9.61 -5.93
N MET A 219 14.60 10.81 -5.62
CA MET A 219 15.98 11.04 -5.23
C MET A 219 16.00 11.67 -3.85
N LEU A 220 16.64 11.02 -2.91
CA LEU A 220 16.78 11.46 -1.53
C LEU A 220 18.24 11.68 -1.17
N PRO A 221 18.57 12.61 -0.27
CA PRO A 221 19.87 12.67 0.37
C PRO A 221 20.25 11.29 0.94
N ARG A 222 21.55 10.96 0.89
CA ARG A 222 22.01 9.69 1.46
C ARG A 222 21.66 9.58 2.93
N HIS A 223 21.99 10.63 3.69
CA HIS A 223 21.72 10.76 5.13
C HIS A 223 21.72 12.24 5.51
N PRO A 224 20.79 12.70 6.35
CA PRO A 224 19.53 12.05 6.72
C PRO A 224 18.51 12.09 5.59
N ASN A 225 17.45 11.28 5.67
CA ASN A 225 16.31 11.39 4.76
C ASN A 225 15.01 10.89 5.42
N VAL A 226 13.91 11.28 4.82
CA VAL A 226 12.55 11.04 5.31
C VAL A 226 12.22 9.56 5.57
N ILE A 227 12.85 8.62 4.84
CA ILE A 227 12.60 7.18 5.03
C ILE A 227 13.31 6.69 6.29
N TRP A 228 14.61 7.01 6.44
CA TRP A 228 15.40 6.56 7.60
C TRP A 228 14.90 7.16 8.90
N GLU A 229 14.50 8.43 8.89
CA GLU A 229 13.97 9.09 10.08
C GLU A 229 12.67 8.44 10.58
N GLN A 230 11.73 8.13 9.68
CA GLN A 230 10.51 7.45 10.05
C GLN A 230 10.74 5.98 10.41
N LEU A 231 11.66 5.31 9.70
CA LEU A 231 11.99 3.90 9.95
C LEU A 231 12.64 3.73 11.33
N GLY A 232 13.51 4.65 11.72
CA GLY A 232 14.22 4.64 13.02
C GLY A 232 13.41 5.17 14.19
N GLU A 233 12.28 5.85 13.98
CA GLU A 233 11.46 6.40 15.07
C GLU A 233 10.55 5.33 15.68
N ASP A 234 10.87 4.87 16.88
CA ASP A 234 10.20 3.76 17.57
C ASP A 234 8.73 4.05 17.97
N ARG A 235 8.35 5.32 18.10
CA ARG A 235 6.97 5.72 18.41
C ARG A 235 6.04 5.67 17.20
N LEU A 236 6.59 5.59 15.98
CA LEU A 236 5.82 5.42 14.77
C LEU A 236 5.66 3.92 14.44
N LEU A 237 4.45 3.46 14.25
CA LEU A 237 4.20 2.28 13.42
C LEU A 237 4.44 2.64 11.95
N ALA A 238 4.57 1.63 11.10
CA ALA A 238 4.64 1.85 9.66
C ALA A 238 3.70 0.93 8.91
N SER A 239 2.89 1.47 8.01
CA SER A 239 2.13 0.67 7.06
C SER A 239 2.94 0.43 5.78
N PHE A 240 2.73 -0.72 5.15
CA PHE A 240 3.46 -1.15 3.96
C PHE A 240 2.52 -1.71 2.90
N ILE A 241 2.70 -1.27 1.66
CA ILE A 241 2.10 -1.89 0.46
C ILE A 241 3.08 -2.96 -0.03
N VAL A 242 2.70 -4.22 0.07
CA VAL A 242 3.59 -5.35 -0.22
C VAL A 242 3.22 -6.07 -1.53
N ASP A 243 2.89 -5.31 -2.55
CA ASP A 243 2.52 -5.82 -3.88
C ASP A 243 3.73 -6.24 -4.73
N GLY A 244 4.96 -5.86 -4.35
CA GLY A 244 6.19 -6.08 -5.11
C GLY A 244 6.46 -5.04 -6.19
N HIS A 245 5.51 -4.10 -6.42
CA HIS A 245 5.64 -2.98 -7.35
C HIS A 245 6.03 -1.69 -6.64
N HIS A 246 5.33 -1.37 -5.54
CA HIS A 246 5.63 -0.21 -4.68
C HIS A 246 6.96 -0.38 -3.96
N LEU A 247 7.16 -1.55 -3.36
CA LEU A 247 8.39 -1.91 -2.67
C LEU A 247 8.89 -3.26 -3.19
N PRO A 248 10.11 -3.33 -3.74
CA PRO A 248 10.74 -4.61 -4.07
C PRO A 248 10.85 -5.52 -2.84
N ALA A 249 10.81 -6.84 -3.03
CA ALA A 249 10.83 -7.83 -1.95
C ALA A 249 11.98 -7.62 -0.94
N ALA A 250 13.19 -7.29 -1.43
CA ALA A 250 14.34 -7.01 -0.58
C ALA A 250 14.13 -5.77 0.30
N THR A 251 13.48 -4.73 -0.24
CA THR A 251 13.14 -3.51 0.49
C THR A 251 12.10 -3.79 1.57
N VAL A 252 11.02 -4.51 1.25
CA VAL A 252 10.00 -4.95 2.22
C VAL A 252 10.67 -5.71 3.36
N LYS A 253 11.52 -6.69 3.04
CA LYS A 253 12.25 -7.50 4.04
C LYS A 253 13.12 -6.64 4.95
N ALA A 254 13.88 -5.71 4.38
CA ALA A 254 14.78 -4.84 5.15
C ALA A 254 13.97 -3.88 6.06
N MET A 255 12.91 -3.26 5.53
CA MET A 255 12.11 -2.28 6.26
C MET A 255 11.29 -2.93 7.39
N ILE A 256 10.65 -4.08 7.15
CA ILE A 256 9.92 -4.80 8.20
C ILE A 256 10.87 -5.30 9.30
N ARG A 257 12.08 -5.76 8.94
CA ARG A 257 13.10 -6.14 9.95
C ARG A 257 13.56 -4.96 10.79
N ALA A 258 13.80 -3.82 10.16
CA ALA A 258 14.24 -2.62 10.86
C ALA A 258 13.11 -2.05 11.76
N LYS A 259 11.88 -2.04 11.27
CA LYS A 259 10.71 -1.55 12.00
C LYS A 259 10.20 -2.55 13.05
N THR A 260 10.56 -3.79 12.90
CA THR A 260 10.05 -5.01 13.54
C THR A 260 8.61 -5.37 13.12
N PRO A 261 8.25 -6.65 13.14
CA PRO A 261 6.88 -7.06 12.82
C PRO A 261 5.83 -6.41 13.72
N GLU A 262 6.14 -6.18 15.00
CA GLU A 262 5.24 -5.61 16.01
C GLU A 262 4.83 -4.16 15.69
N ARG A 263 5.67 -3.44 14.97
CA ARG A 263 5.45 -2.05 14.55
C ARG A 263 5.12 -1.92 13.07
N SER A 264 4.90 -3.04 12.39
CA SER A 264 4.58 -3.09 10.96
C SER A 264 3.10 -3.45 10.75
N LEU A 265 2.44 -2.74 9.85
CA LEU A 265 1.07 -2.97 9.42
C LEU A 265 1.04 -3.24 7.92
N LEU A 266 0.17 -4.13 7.46
CA LEU A 266 -0.10 -4.29 6.04
C LEU A 266 -1.30 -3.43 5.65
N VAL A 267 -1.20 -2.73 4.54
CA VAL A 267 -2.31 -2.02 3.90
C VAL A 267 -2.34 -2.36 2.43
N THR A 268 -3.51 -2.31 1.84
CA THR A 268 -3.62 -2.52 0.39
C THR A 268 -3.36 -1.25 -0.39
N ASP A 269 -3.78 -0.11 0.11
CA ASP A 269 -3.87 1.14 -0.66
C ASP A 269 -4.60 0.92 -2.00
N ALA A 270 -5.59 0.00 -1.96
CA ALA A 270 -6.32 -0.45 -3.12
C ALA A 270 -7.15 0.69 -3.71
N ILE A 271 -7.19 0.75 -5.03
CA ILE A 271 -8.04 1.66 -5.80
C ILE A 271 -9.14 0.90 -6.55
N ALA A 272 -9.98 1.59 -7.29
CA ALA A 272 -11.07 0.99 -8.07
C ALA A 272 -10.64 -0.19 -8.97
N ALA A 273 -9.38 -0.24 -9.40
CA ALA A 273 -8.83 -1.33 -10.21
C ALA A 273 -8.63 -2.64 -9.43
N ALA A 274 -8.58 -2.60 -8.09
CA ALA A 274 -8.40 -3.80 -7.27
C ALA A 274 -9.61 -4.75 -7.41
N GLY A 275 -9.33 -6.03 -7.58
CA GLY A 275 -10.36 -7.05 -7.83
C GLY A 275 -10.94 -7.05 -9.25
N MET A 276 -10.39 -6.25 -10.16
CA MET A 276 -10.81 -6.14 -11.55
C MET A 276 -9.80 -6.82 -12.51
N PRO A 277 -10.21 -7.20 -13.72
CA PRO A 277 -9.28 -7.65 -14.75
C PRO A 277 -8.35 -6.51 -15.21
N PRO A 278 -7.22 -6.82 -15.86
CA PRO A 278 -6.37 -5.80 -16.48
C PRO A 278 -7.17 -4.88 -17.41
N GLY A 279 -6.90 -3.56 -17.34
CA GLY A 279 -7.66 -2.58 -18.11
C GLY A 279 -7.47 -1.15 -17.59
N VAL A 280 -8.28 -0.23 -18.11
CA VAL A 280 -8.26 1.18 -17.72
C VAL A 280 -9.36 1.47 -16.72
N TYR A 281 -9.01 2.13 -15.63
CA TYR A 281 -9.88 2.48 -14.52
C TYR A 281 -9.72 3.95 -14.15
N ARG A 282 -10.33 4.39 -13.05
CA ARG A 282 -10.21 5.77 -12.56
C ARG A 282 -9.76 5.80 -11.09
N LEU A 283 -8.97 6.82 -10.77
CA LEU A 283 -8.61 7.22 -9.42
C LEU A 283 -8.74 8.74 -9.33
N ALA A 284 -9.62 9.23 -8.48
CA ALA A 284 -9.90 10.67 -8.29
C ALA A 284 -10.11 11.40 -9.63
N GLY A 285 -10.85 10.78 -10.55
CA GLY A 285 -11.14 11.30 -11.88
C GLY A 285 -10.00 11.22 -12.91
N GLN A 286 -8.84 10.68 -12.56
CA GLN A 286 -7.73 10.43 -13.48
C GLN A 286 -7.76 9.00 -14.01
N GLU A 287 -7.37 8.81 -15.29
CA GLU A 287 -7.23 7.47 -15.84
C GLU A 287 -5.98 6.77 -15.29
N VAL A 288 -6.14 5.50 -14.93
CA VAL A 288 -5.06 4.59 -14.51
C VAL A 288 -5.21 3.27 -15.24
N GLU A 289 -4.10 2.63 -15.53
CA GLU A 289 -4.04 1.33 -16.20
C GLU A 289 -3.57 0.26 -15.21
N LEU A 290 -4.34 -0.81 -15.10
CA LEU A 290 -3.96 -2.04 -14.42
C LEU A 290 -3.35 -3.01 -15.43
N SER A 291 -2.07 -3.33 -15.25
CA SER A 291 -1.37 -4.29 -16.09
C SER A 291 -1.72 -5.75 -15.71
N PRO A 292 -1.44 -6.74 -16.58
CA PRO A 292 -1.60 -8.16 -16.24
C PRO A 292 -0.81 -8.62 -15.02
N GLU A 293 0.30 -7.95 -14.71
CA GLU A 293 1.16 -8.24 -13.55
C GLU A 293 0.66 -7.57 -12.26
N GLY A 294 -0.45 -6.82 -12.32
CA GLY A 294 -1.03 -6.14 -11.16
C GLY A 294 -0.45 -4.75 -10.87
N ARG A 295 0.36 -4.18 -11.78
CA ARG A 295 0.90 -2.83 -11.64
C ARG A 295 -0.15 -1.79 -12.05
N VAL A 296 -0.34 -0.76 -11.23
CA VAL A 296 -1.23 0.36 -11.52
C VAL A 296 -0.42 1.64 -11.74
N ALA A 297 -0.68 2.32 -12.85
CA ALA A 297 -0.04 3.60 -13.19
C ALA A 297 -0.94 4.42 -14.12
N ALA A 298 -0.71 5.73 -14.21
CA ALA A 298 -1.30 6.50 -15.30
C ALA A 298 -0.77 5.98 -16.65
N PRO A 299 -1.57 6.02 -17.74
CA PRO A 299 -1.14 5.51 -19.04
C PRO A 299 0.21 6.10 -19.47
N GLY A 300 1.18 5.22 -19.76
CA GLY A 300 2.54 5.59 -20.14
C GLY A 300 3.42 6.16 -19.02
N ALA A 301 2.94 6.27 -17.78
CA ALA A 301 3.72 6.77 -16.66
C ALA A 301 4.61 5.69 -16.02
N LYS A 302 5.78 6.12 -15.55
CA LYS A 302 6.68 5.27 -14.76
C LYS A 302 6.24 5.16 -13.29
N ASN A 303 5.62 6.21 -12.76
CA ASN A 303 5.19 6.28 -11.38
C ASN A 303 3.89 5.49 -11.19
N LEU A 304 3.76 4.88 -10.02
CA LEU A 304 2.54 4.18 -9.61
C LEU A 304 1.46 5.18 -9.22
N ALA A 305 0.21 4.75 -9.32
CA ALA A 305 -0.97 5.53 -8.97
C ALA A 305 -1.96 4.63 -8.20
N GLY A 306 -1.67 4.41 -6.90
CA GLY A 306 -2.39 3.46 -6.08
C GLY A 306 -2.05 2.00 -6.41
N SER A 307 -2.77 1.08 -5.80
CA SER A 307 -2.50 -0.35 -5.84
C SER A 307 -3.73 -1.16 -6.26
N ALA A 308 -3.51 -2.35 -6.81
CA ALA A 308 -4.53 -3.37 -7.02
C ALA A 308 -4.36 -4.56 -6.06
N LEU A 309 -3.60 -4.39 -4.99
CA LEU A 309 -3.29 -5.43 -4.01
C LEU A 309 -4.55 -5.85 -3.24
N LEU A 310 -4.70 -7.16 -3.05
CA LEU A 310 -5.72 -7.74 -2.17
C LEU A 310 -5.08 -8.10 -0.84
N MET A 311 -5.81 -8.00 0.28
CA MET A 311 -5.22 -8.23 1.61
C MET A 311 -4.71 -9.68 1.80
N ASN A 312 -5.43 -10.67 1.31
CA ASN A 312 -4.96 -12.06 1.35
C ASN A 312 -3.67 -12.26 0.53
N VAL A 313 -3.50 -11.52 -0.57
CA VAL A 313 -2.27 -11.51 -1.37
C VAL A 313 -1.17 -10.78 -0.61
N ALA A 314 -1.47 -9.68 0.08
CA ALA A 314 -0.53 -8.96 0.93
C ALA A 314 0.07 -9.88 2.02
N VAL A 315 -0.79 -10.67 2.69
CA VAL A 315 -0.35 -11.66 3.69
C VAL A 315 0.61 -12.68 3.07
N GLY A 316 0.25 -13.26 1.91
CA GLY A 316 1.12 -14.19 1.19
C GLY A 316 2.44 -13.58 0.75
N ASN A 317 2.41 -12.37 0.21
CA ASN A 317 3.60 -11.65 -0.23
C ASN A 317 4.51 -11.28 0.94
N ALA A 318 3.96 -10.83 2.07
CA ALA A 318 4.74 -10.53 3.26
C ALA A 318 5.48 -11.78 3.76
N ALA A 319 4.82 -12.93 3.85
CA ALA A 319 5.47 -14.20 4.19
C ALA A 319 6.59 -14.55 3.20
N ARG A 320 6.30 -14.49 1.91
CA ARG A 320 7.25 -14.81 0.83
C ARG A 320 8.48 -13.88 0.82
N PHE A 321 8.28 -12.57 0.97
CA PHE A 321 9.36 -11.59 0.88
C PHE A 321 10.25 -11.59 2.13
N THR A 322 9.68 -11.81 3.29
CA THR A 322 10.40 -11.74 4.57
C THR A 322 10.95 -13.08 5.03
N GLY A 323 10.32 -14.19 4.65
CA GLY A 323 10.54 -15.53 5.18
C GLY A 323 9.84 -15.76 6.52
N MET A 324 8.91 -14.90 6.91
CA MET A 324 8.11 -15.03 8.13
C MET A 324 7.03 -16.10 7.97
N THR A 325 6.64 -16.71 9.07
CA THR A 325 5.51 -17.64 9.13
C THR A 325 4.17 -16.91 8.98
N LEU A 326 3.11 -17.66 8.70
CA LEU A 326 1.76 -17.09 8.63
C LEU A 326 1.36 -16.45 9.97
N ASP A 327 1.72 -17.08 11.10
CA ASP A 327 1.39 -16.61 12.45
C ASP A 327 2.08 -15.29 12.82
N GLU A 328 3.25 -15.01 12.24
CA GLU A 328 3.95 -13.73 12.40
C GLU A 328 3.39 -12.62 11.51
N VAL A 329 2.89 -12.98 10.30
CA VAL A 329 2.38 -12.02 9.31
C VAL A 329 0.93 -11.62 9.58
N VAL A 330 0.05 -12.57 9.91
CA VAL A 330 -1.39 -12.32 10.11
C VAL A 330 -1.67 -11.19 11.10
N PRO A 331 -0.96 -11.08 12.23
CA PRO A 331 -1.16 -9.94 13.14
C PRO A 331 -0.93 -8.57 12.49
N MET A 332 -0.05 -8.47 11.48
CA MET A 332 0.21 -7.20 10.77
C MET A 332 -0.99 -6.76 9.89
N ALA A 333 -1.84 -7.70 9.51
CA ALA A 333 -3.05 -7.47 8.71
C ALA A 333 -4.35 -7.51 9.55
N SER A 334 -4.29 -7.79 10.85
CA SER A 334 -5.49 -8.05 11.66
C SER A 334 -5.44 -7.38 13.05
N THR A 335 -4.83 -8.03 14.01
CA THR A 335 -4.85 -7.60 15.41
C THR A 335 -4.10 -6.29 15.66
N ARG A 336 -3.00 -6.03 14.95
CA ARG A 336 -2.22 -4.78 15.12
C ARG A 336 -2.95 -3.56 14.56
N PRO A 337 -3.45 -3.55 13.30
CA PRO A 337 -4.23 -2.41 12.82
C PRO A 337 -5.53 -2.21 13.61
N ALA A 338 -6.18 -3.28 14.11
CA ALA A 338 -7.32 -3.16 15.02
C ALA A 338 -6.92 -2.46 16.33
N ALA A 339 -5.83 -2.90 16.97
CA ALA A 339 -5.32 -2.29 18.18
C ALA A 339 -4.92 -0.81 17.97
N TYR A 340 -4.32 -0.51 16.81
CA TYR A 340 -3.98 0.87 16.43
C TYR A 340 -5.21 1.77 16.37
N LEU A 341 -6.31 1.29 15.81
CA LEU A 341 -7.58 2.02 15.79
C LEU A 341 -8.31 2.02 17.13
N GLY A 342 -7.91 1.17 18.08
CA GLY A 342 -8.63 0.98 19.35
C GLY A 342 -9.95 0.22 19.19
N ILE A 343 -10.07 -0.64 18.17
CA ILE A 343 -11.23 -1.48 17.90
C ILE A 343 -10.88 -2.96 18.14
N ALA A 344 -11.89 -3.79 18.38
CA ALA A 344 -11.72 -5.24 18.36
C ALA A 344 -11.59 -5.74 16.91
N THR A 345 -10.81 -6.80 16.70
CA THR A 345 -10.95 -7.63 15.50
C THR A 345 -12.34 -8.23 15.47
N ALA A 346 -12.96 -8.27 14.30
CA ALA A 346 -14.29 -8.83 14.14
C ALA A 346 -14.29 -9.90 13.05
N GLY A 347 -15.08 -10.94 13.26
CA GLY A 347 -15.24 -12.02 12.30
C GLY A 347 -14.05 -12.97 12.23
N THR A 348 -14.20 -13.98 11.40
CA THR A 348 -13.20 -15.02 11.12
C THR A 348 -13.06 -15.24 9.62
N VAL A 349 -11.84 -15.58 9.21
CA VAL A 349 -11.49 -15.93 7.82
C VAL A 349 -11.07 -17.40 7.81
N THR A 350 -11.85 -18.24 7.14
CA THR A 350 -11.43 -19.60 6.80
C THR A 350 -10.68 -19.52 5.46
N ALA A 351 -9.43 -19.97 5.42
CA ALA A 351 -8.61 -19.90 4.23
C ALA A 351 -7.78 -21.18 4.03
N GLU A 352 -7.42 -21.47 2.79
CA GLU A 352 -6.40 -22.45 2.44
C GLU A 352 -5.05 -21.74 2.41
N TRP A 353 -4.10 -22.24 3.17
CA TRP A 353 -2.71 -21.78 3.18
C TRP A 353 -1.79 -22.79 2.50
N ASP A 354 -1.07 -22.33 1.50
CA ASP A 354 0.02 -23.07 0.85
C ASP A 354 1.37 -22.48 1.31
N PRO A 355 2.07 -23.12 2.26
CA PRO A 355 3.31 -22.59 2.80
C PRO A 355 4.47 -22.63 1.79
N GLY A 356 4.44 -23.55 0.81
CA GLY A 356 5.48 -23.66 -0.22
C GLY A 356 5.42 -22.52 -1.24
N ALA A 357 4.21 -22.12 -1.61
CA ALA A 357 3.97 -21.00 -2.53
C ALA A 357 3.75 -19.66 -1.80
N CYS A 358 3.56 -19.67 -0.49
CA CYS A 358 3.12 -18.52 0.31
C CYS A 358 1.82 -17.90 -0.26
N VAL A 359 0.82 -18.75 -0.51
CA VAL A 359 -0.48 -18.33 -1.07
C VAL A 359 -1.56 -18.57 -0.04
N LEU A 360 -2.32 -17.51 0.26
CA LEU A 360 -3.49 -17.55 1.12
C LEU A 360 -4.75 -17.38 0.28
N ARG A 361 -5.56 -18.42 0.15
CA ARG A 361 -6.82 -18.40 -0.58
C ARG A 361 -7.99 -18.38 0.39
N VAL A 362 -8.69 -17.26 0.44
CA VAL A 362 -9.89 -17.12 1.27
C VAL A 362 -11.00 -18.04 0.74
N LEU A 363 -11.57 -18.86 1.62
CA LEU A 363 -12.67 -19.79 1.32
C LEU A 363 -13.99 -19.23 1.84
N ARG A 364 -13.96 -18.62 3.02
CA ARG A 364 -15.15 -18.10 3.71
C ARG A 364 -14.76 -16.95 4.63
N VAL A 365 -15.60 -15.93 4.67
CA VAL A 365 -15.52 -14.83 5.64
C VAL A 365 -16.81 -14.82 6.44
N GLN A 366 -16.69 -14.73 7.77
CA GLN A 366 -17.78 -14.47 8.70
C GLN A 366 -17.46 -13.12 9.36
N ALA A 367 -18.10 -12.05 8.90
CA ALA A 367 -17.90 -10.68 9.36
C ALA A 367 -18.80 -10.32 10.55
#